data_6a656b52fce4fec3717bf670ba19d017
#
_entry.id   6a656b52fce4fec3717bf670ba19d017
#
_cell.length_a   1.000
_cell.length_b   1.000
_cell.length_c   1.000
_cell.angle_alpha   90.00
_cell.angle_beta   90.00
_cell.angle_gamma   90.00
#
_symmetry.space_group_name_H-M   'P 1'
#
loop_
_entity.id
_entity.type
_entity.pdbx_description
1 polymer ?
#
loop_
_entity_poly.entity_id
_entity_poly.type
_entity_poly.pdbx_seq_one_letter_code
_entity_poly.pdbx_strand_id
1 'polypeptide(L)'
;MQLLLAVAVSHSPSPDNRYFFLNCYLKTTLISQENHRYLREKAGYFFLDDFCLILAKGSDLFSYLQTQTTNDVKQLKLGQGQNNAIVDRKAKVISTFSLHRTGEDSAVILVETLQKENLLNHLNNFLFREDVTLSSSDQFLLAVQGPRSLEVIENFTKSRASIPGKPNDIFEFEYEDKPALAIAKSLTGEEGCVLAFQTTSKEIITCKLLEIEQQNLLVQVDSHAREVFRIESGLPRYGKDINNKNILPETGLEHTSVSYNKGCYIGQEVIARIKTYGAPNFSLMGLILKGTDLPLIDGEIKLDSKKLGVIKSSTFSYSLQKNIALAYIQKDHRSPDIDLDVTIGNIPCKVRTCLLPFYQPQSRKDHSKLLQDKALKLYQEQDDLDQPVTLLREAIELDPKNATAYEALGVFLSKQNKLDEAISLMKRLVEINPEEIMAHSNLSVYYMQQGRIEDAEREKGEATAIQFDKAISDNMAKKKTQNLEKKNLAEREEKISMFKQVLEIDPIDQVANFGLGSVYHDLKRYEEALPPLQTVVKAYKDYSAAYVLLGKTMEKLLRQDEAMQIYRDGIAVASKKGDLMPLKEMQQKLNQLLHPTS
;
A
#
# COMPACT_ATOMS: atom_id res chain seq x y z
N MET A 1 21.74 -5.56 24.11
CA MET A 1 22.54 -6.70 23.64
C MET A 1 23.88 -6.27 23.05
N GLN A 2 24.00 -5.24 22.23
CA GLN A 2 25.28 -4.67 21.78
C GLN A 2 26.16 -4.11 22.95
N LEU A 3 25.55 -3.56 23.99
CA LEU A 3 26.27 -3.14 25.21
C LEU A 3 26.83 -4.33 26.00
N LEU A 4 26.17 -5.48 26.00
CA LEU A 4 26.67 -6.72 26.60
C LEU A 4 27.80 -7.36 25.79
N LEU A 5 27.81 -7.23 24.47
CA LEU A 5 28.95 -7.64 23.62
C LEU A 5 30.14 -6.70 23.78
N ALA A 6 29.95 -5.40 23.93
CA ALA A 6 31.01 -4.43 24.18
C ALA A 6 31.66 -4.62 25.55
N VAL A 7 30.88 -5.03 26.56
CA VAL A 7 31.40 -5.36 27.91
C VAL A 7 32.13 -6.72 27.92
N ALA A 8 31.70 -7.68 27.09
CA ALA A 8 32.35 -8.99 26.97
C ALA A 8 33.70 -8.96 26.24
N VAL A 9 33.95 -7.94 25.41
CA VAL A 9 35.24 -7.78 24.68
C VAL A 9 36.32 -7.11 25.52
N SER A 10 35.96 -6.39 26.59
CA SER A 10 36.91 -5.67 27.45
C SER A 10 37.55 -6.50 28.57
N HIS A 11 37.02 -7.71 28.83
CA HIS A 11 37.62 -8.64 29.81
C HIS A 11 37.71 -10.00 29.13
N SER A 12 38.95 -10.54 28.93
CA SER A 12 39.20 -11.82 28.28
C SER A 12 38.33 -12.94 28.88
N PRO A 13 37.22 -13.36 28.22
CA PRO A 13 36.41 -14.44 28.76
C PRO A 13 37.10 -15.78 28.52
N SER A 14 36.96 -16.70 29.45
CA SER A 14 37.40 -18.09 29.28
C SER A 14 36.79 -18.70 28.00
N PRO A 15 37.48 -19.65 27.35
CA PRO A 15 36.98 -20.31 26.14
C PRO A 15 35.52 -20.80 26.28
N ASP A 16 35.13 -21.30 27.44
CA ASP A 16 33.79 -21.81 27.73
C ASP A 16 32.69 -20.73 27.63
N ASN A 17 32.99 -19.51 28.06
CA ASN A 17 32.03 -18.41 27.94
C ASN A 17 31.79 -17.99 26.47
N ARG A 18 32.79 -18.06 25.59
CA ARG A 18 32.63 -17.76 24.17
C ARG A 18 31.74 -18.78 23.48
N TYR A 19 31.91 -20.08 23.80
CA TYR A 19 31.04 -21.13 23.26
C TYR A 19 29.58 -21.02 23.74
N PHE A 20 29.38 -20.64 25.00
CA PHE A 20 28.05 -20.42 25.55
C PHE A 20 27.35 -19.25 24.87
N PHE A 21 28.00 -18.09 24.70
CA PHE A 21 27.45 -16.93 24.03
C PHE A 21 27.20 -17.20 22.54
N LEU A 22 28.09 -17.90 21.85
CA LEU A 22 27.95 -18.28 20.47
C LEU A 22 26.74 -19.25 20.27
N ASN A 23 26.60 -20.23 21.14
CA ASN A 23 25.46 -21.17 21.12
C ASN A 23 24.14 -20.47 21.43
N CYS A 24 24.09 -19.56 22.39
CA CYS A 24 22.89 -18.76 22.66
C CYS A 24 22.53 -17.86 21.45
N TYR A 25 23.52 -17.22 20.85
CA TYR A 25 23.32 -16.39 19.66
C TYR A 25 22.81 -17.20 18.48
N LEU A 26 23.46 -18.32 18.16
CA LEU A 26 23.04 -19.21 17.07
C LEU A 26 21.63 -19.77 17.30
N LYS A 27 21.31 -20.18 18.53
CA LYS A 27 19.98 -20.70 18.89
C LYS A 27 18.89 -19.63 18.75
N THR A 28 19.17 -18.40 19.21
CA THR A 28 18.22 -17.27 19.06
C THR A 28 18.02 -16.90 17.59
N THR A 29 19.08 -16.89 16.79
CA THR A 29 19.01 -16.60 15.35
C THR A 29 18.22 -17.66 14.60
N LEU A 30 18.40 -18.94 14.92
CA LEU A 30 17.65 -20.06 14.30
C LEU A 30 16.16 -19.97 14.64
N ILE A 31 15.81 -19.69 15.90
CA ILE A 31 14.42 -19.50 16.34
C ILE A 31 13.79 -18.33 15.60
N SER A 32 14.47 -17.19 15.51
CA SER A 32 13.96 -16.01 14.80
C SER A 32 13.76 -16.27 13.30
N GLN A 33 14.64 -17.03 12.67
CA GLN A 33 14.48 -17.41 11.26
C GLN A 33 13.31 -18.36 11.05
N GLU A 34 13.09 -19.31 11.94
CA GLU A 34 11.97 -20.23 11.90
C GLU A 34 10.65 -19.49 12.12
N ASN A 35 10.57 -18.61 13.12
CA ASN A 35 9.41 -17.76 13.38
C ASN A 35 9.13 -16.84 12.19
N HIS A 36 10.16 -16.30 11.54
CA HIS A 36 10.03 -15.48 10.34
C HIS A 36 9.37 -16.29 9.20
N ARG A 37 9.90 -17.48 8.88
CA ARG A 37 9.31 -18.34 7.86
C ARG A 37 7.87 -18.71 8.19
N TYR A 38 7.62 -19.07 9.44
CA TYR A 38 6.29 -19.50 9.88
C TYR A 38 5.23 -18.38 9.72
N LEU A 39 5.56 -17.15 10.11
CA LEU A 39 4.64 -16.02 9.94
C LEU A 39 4.38 -15.73 8.44
N ARG A 40 5.40 -15.84 7.59
CA ARG A 40 5.25 -15.65 6.14
C ARG A 40 4.38 -16.72 5.47
N GLU A 41 4.34 -17.94 6.02
CA GLU A 41 3.59 -19.07 5.47
C GLU A 41 2.22 -19.26 6.15
N LYS A 42 2.08 -18.90 7.44
CA LYS A 42 0.89 -19.15 8.23
C LYS A 42 0.42 -17.90 8.98
N ALA A 43 0.57 -17.89 10.29
CA ALA A 43 0.25 -16.75 11.15
C ALA A 43 1.20 -16.68 12.35
N GLY A 44 1.47 -15.45 12.78
CA GLY A 44 2.20 -15.18 14.00
C GLY A 44 1.50 -14.14 14.86
N TYR A 45 1.77 -14.17 16.16
CA TYR A 45 1.26 -13.18 17.10
C TYR A 45 2.37 -12.59 17.97
N PHE A 46 2.12 -11.40 18.45
CA PHE A 46 2.96 -10.73 19.45
C PHE A 46 2.14 -9.68 20.23
N PHE A 47 2.47 -9.51 21.49
CA PHE A 47 1.90 -8.44 22.30
C PHE A 47 2.52 -7.10 21.92
N LEU A 48 1.71 -6.03 21.90
CA LEU A 48 2.09 -4.68 21.50
C LEU A 48 2.23 -3.79 22.73
N ASP A 49 3.22 -4.06 23.57
CA ASP A 49 3.50 -3.25 24.76
C ASP A 49 4.04 -1.85 24.41
N ASP A 50 4.49 -1.65 23.17
CA ASP A 50 5.00 -0.42 22.60
C ASP A 50 3.95 0.42 21.86
N PHE A 51 2.67 0.01 21.90
CA PHE A 51 1.52 0.75 21.39
C PHE A 51 0.46 0.92 22.49
N CYS A 52 -0.37 1.95 22.34
CA CYS A 52 -1.50 2.19 23.22
C CYS A 52 -2.70 2.74 22.43
N LEU A 53 -3.88 2.65 23.05
CA LEU A 53 -5.10 3.27 22.55
C LEU A 53 -5.43 4.52 23.35
N ILE A 54 -5.89 5.55 22.64
CA ILE A 54 -6.50 6.74 23.19
C ILE A 54 -7.95 6.75 22.73
N LEU A 55 -8.88 6.86 23.68
CA LEU A 55 -10.29 7.02 23.42
C LEU A 55 -10.58 8.52 23.27
N ALA A 56 -11.21 8.90 22.17
CA ALA A 56 -11.56 10.28 21.86
C ALA A 56 -13.08 10.37 21.71
N LYS A 57 -13.71 11.33 22.42
CA LYS A 57 -15.17 11.53 22.42
C LYS A 57 -15.50 13.02 22.48
N GLY A 58 -16.64 13.39 21.90
CA GLY A 58 -17.21 14.73 21.99
C GLY A 58 -17.85 15.20 20.70
N SER A 59 -18.85 16.05 20.80
CA SER A 59 -19.64 16.54 19.65
C SER A 59 -18.79 17.31 18.63
N ASP A 60 -17.68 17.93 19.07
CA ASP A 60 -16.77 18.66 18.19
C ASP A 60 -15.58 17.85 17.70
N LEU A 61 -15.47 16.55 18.07
CA LEU A 61 -14.30 15.71 17.87
C LEU A 61 -13.79 15.74 16.43
N PHE A 62 -14.63 15.43 15.44
CA PHE A 62 -14.18 15.31 14.04
C PHE A 62 -13.91 16.67 13.41
N SER A 63 -14.61 17.74 13.81
CA SER A 63 -14.34 19.11 13.36
C SER A 63 -13.01 19.63 13.94
N TYR A 64 -12.73 19.33 15.19
CA TYR A 64 -11.49 19.65 15.87
C TYR A 64 -10.30 18.89 15.25
N LEU A 65 -10.37 17.56 15.18
CA LEU A 65 -9.29 16.74 14.59
C LEU A 65 -9.03 17.08 13.12
N GLN A 66 -10.06 17.54 12.37
CA GLN A 66 -9.88 18.01 11.00
C GLN A 66 -8.90 19.18 10.91
N THR A 67 -8.82 20.05 11.89
CA THR A 67 -7.91 21.20 11.90
C THR A 67 -6.53 20.88 12.45
N GLN A 68 -6.41 19.82 13.25
CA GLN A 68 -5.16 19.46 13.94
C GLN A 68 -4.32 18.43 13.18
N THR A 69 -4.92 17.62 12.31
CA THR A 69 -4.26 16.48 11.68
C THR A 69 -4.07 16.69 10.17
N THR A 70 -3.15 15.95 9.58
CA THR A 70 -2.78 16.08 8.16
C THR A 70 -3.73 15.40 7.18
N ASN A 71 -4.52 14.42 7.62
CA ASN A 71 -5.44 13.68 6.75
C ASN A 71 -6.91 14.12 6.93
N ASP A 72 -7.78 13.77 5.98
CA ASP A 72 -9.19 14.20 5.96
C ASP A 72 -10.05 13.34 6.88
N VAL A 73 -10.23 13.82 8.12
CA VAL A 73 -10.96 13.13 9.18
C VAL A 73 -12.49 13.18 8.96
N LYS A 74 -13.00 14.22 8.29
CA LYS A 74 -14.44 14.39 8.06
C LYS A 74 -15.03 13.36 7.10
N GLN A 75 -14.22 12.77 6.24
CA GLN A 75 -14.66 11.74 5.30
C GLN A 75 -14.75 10.33 5.90
N LEU A 76 -14.22 10.12 7.11
CA LEU A 76 -14.30 8.82 7.78
C LEU A 76 -15.75 8.46 8.08
N LYS A 77 -16.16 7.28 7.63
CA LYS A 77 -17.45 6.66 8.00
C LYS A 77 -17.28 5.81 9.25
N LEU A 78 -18.40 5.45 9.88
CA LEU A 78 -18.42 4.51 10.99
C LEU A 78 -17.73 3.20 10.61
N GLY A 79 -16.86 2.69 11.48
CA GLY A 79 -16.06 1.49 11.25
C GLY A 79 -14.83 1.70 10.37
N GLN A 80 -14.61 2.90 9.82
CA GLN A 80 -13.43 3.22 9.01
C GLN A 80 -12.32 3.86 9.83
N GLY A 81 -11.11 3.67 9.37
CA GLY A 81 -9.93 4.33 9.92
C GLY A 81 -8.95 4.78 8.85
N GLN A 82 -7.99 5.60 9.27
CA GLN A 82 -6.93 6.12 8.40
C GLN A 82 -5.68 6.45 9.19
N ASN A 83 -4.54 6.48 8.51
CA ASN A 83 -3.31 7.01 9.07
C ASN A 83 -3.35 8.54 9.09
N ASN A 84 -2.79 9.13 10.14
CA ASN A 84 -2.69 10.57 10.35
C ASN A 84 -1.32 10.94 10.90
N ALA A 85 -0.98 12.22 10.77
CA ALA A 85 0.11 12.82 11.49
C ALA A 85 -0.31 14.17 12.08
N ILE A 86 0.40 14.59 13.11
CA ILE A 86 0.42 15.97 13.60
C ILE A 86 1.82 16.51 13.36
N VAL A 87 1.90 17.70 12.81
CA VAL A 87 3.15 18.38 12.49
C VAL A 87 3.18 19.79 13.06
N ASP A 88 4.37 20.35 13.23
CA ASP A 88 4.54 21.76 13.56
C ASP A 88 4.38 22.68 12.33
N ARG A 89 4.48 23.99 12.53
CA ARG A 89 4.40 24.99 11.45
C ARG A 89 5.46 24.82 10.36
N LYS A 90 6.54 24.08 10.62
CA LYS A 90 7.62 23.76 9.68
C LYS A 90 7.45 22.37 9.06
N ALA A 91 6.29 21.75 9.21
CA ALA A 91 5.96 20.38 8.81
C ALA A 91 6.81 19.30 9.48
N LYS A 92 7.46 19.57 10.62
CA LYS A 92 8.19 18.56 11.38
C LYS A 92 7.21 17.67 12.14
N VAL A 93 7.51 16.39 12.17
CA VAL A 93 6.65 15.38 12.78
C VAL A 93 6.63 15.51 14.31
N ILE A 94 5.45 15.73 14.86
CA ILE A 94 5.19 15.69 16.30
C ILE A 94 4.74 14.28 16.69
N SER A 95 3.76 13.73 15.95
CA SER A 95 3.26 12.36 16.15
C SER A 95 2.68 11.79 14.88
N THR A 96 2.76 10.46 14.75
CA THR A 96 2.09 9.66 13.71
C THR A 96 1.21 8.61 14.38
N PHE A 97 0.01 8.40 13.89
CA PHE A 97 -0.97 7.49 14.49
C PHE A 97 -2.01 7.04 13.47
N SER A 98 -2.83 6.07 13.81
CA SER A 98 -4.06 5.79 13.07
C SER A 98 -5.28 6.16 13.90
N LEU A 99 -6.27 6.75 13.22
CA LEU A 99 -7.55 7.20 13.77
C LEU A 99 -8.65 6.30 13.23
N HIS A 100 -9.55 5.85 14.09
CA HIS A 100 -10.62 4.90 13.76
C HIS A 100 -11.94 5.41 14.32
N ARG A 101 -12.93 5.61 13.45
CA ARG A 101 -14.25 6.12 13.84
C ARG A 101 -15.12 4.99 14.40
N THR A 102 -15.50 5.08 15.68
CA THR A 102 -16.31 4.07 16.39
C THR A 102 -17.75 4.52 16.64
N GLY A 103 -18.05 5.80 16.44
CA GLY A 103 -19.40 6.34 16.63
C GLY A 103 -19.58 7.67 15.91
N GLU A 104 -20.74 8.30 16.13
CA GLU A 104 -21.01 9.64 15.62
C GLU A 104 -20.00 10.64 16.18
N ASP A 105 -19.80 10.60 17.49
CA ASP A 105 -18.97 11.52 18.27
C ASP A 105 -17.84 10.78 19.01
N SER A 106 -17.39 9.64 18.49
CA SER A 106 -16.34 8.83 19.11
C SER A 106 -15.37 8.22 18.12
N ALA A 107 -14.11 8.13 18.54
CA ALA A 107 -13.03 7.52 17.79
C ALA A 107 -12.02 6.86 18.73
N VAL A 108 -11.24 5.94 18.16
CA VAL A 108 -10.08 5.32 18.81
C VAL A 108 -8.83 5.72 18.04
N ILE A 109 -7.78 6.12 18.75
CA ILE A 109 -6.48 6.44 18.21
C ILE A 109 -5.50 5.34 18.63
N LEU A 110 -4.88 4.67 17.66
CA LEU A 110 -3.78 3.74 17.89
C LEU A 110 -2.46 4.46 17.63
N VAL A 111 -1.62 4.57 18.65
CA VAL A 111 -0.37 5.31 18.62
C VAL A 111 0.74 4.54 19.34
N GLU A 112 1.99 4.71 18.92
CA GLU A 112 3.14 4.19 19.67
C GLU A 112 3.24 4.89 21.03
N THR A 113 3.46 4.12 22.10
CA THR A 113 3.52 4.61 23.48
C THR A 113 4.51 5.77 23.65
N LEU A 114 5.62 5.74 22.93
CA LEU A 114 6.63 6.80 22.92
C LEU A 114 6.09 8.17 22.44
N GLN A 115 5.05 8.16 21.61
CA GLN A 115 4.47 9.36 21.02
C GLN A 115 3.22 9.87 21.78
N LYS A 116 2.69 9.07 22.71
CA LYS A 116 1.43 9.32 23.41
C LYS A 116 1.38 10.70 24.06
N GLU A 117 2.41 11.03 24.84
CA GLU A 117 2.47 12.31 25.55
C GLU A 117 2.56 13.49 24.59
N ASN A 118 3.40 13.40 23.54
CA ASN A 118 3.52 14.44 22.52
C ASN A 118 2.18 14.68 21.82
N LEU A 119 1.47 13.61 21.48
CA LEU A 119 0.16 13.67 20.86
C LEU A 119 -0.88 14.31 21.77
N LEU A 120 -1.01 13.84 23.01
CA LEU A 120 -1.98 14.37 23.98
C LEU A 120 -1.68 15.83 24.34
N ASN A 121 -0.42 16.18 24.58
CA ASN A 121 -0.02 17.55 24.89
C ASN A 121 -0.33 18.49 23.72
N HIS A 122 -0.04 18.08 22.49
CA HIS A 122 -0.38 18.91 21.33
C HIS A 122 -1.89 19.11 21.22
N LEU A 123 -2.66 18.03 21.25
CA LEU A 123 -4.12 18.14 21.14
C LEU A 123 -4.72 18.97 22.29
N ASN A 124 -4.34 18.70 23.53
CA ASN A 124 -4.87 19.45 24.69
C ASN A 124 -4.49 20.94 24.66
N ASN A 125 -3.33 21.31 24.13
CA ASN A 125 -2.90 22.72 24.03
C ASN A 125 -3.73 23.52 23.03
N PHE A 126 -4.45 22.88 22.12
CA PHE A 126 -5.32 23.55 21.14
C PHE A 126 -6.83 23.32 21.41
N LEU A 127 -7.18 22.72 22.55
CA LEU A 127 -8.55 22.60 23.03
C LEU A 127 -8.88 23.80 23.90
N PHE A 128 -9.81 24.68 23.47
CA PHE A 128 -10.19 25.86 24.19
C PHE A 128 -11.67 25.86 24.60
N ARG A 129 -12.58 25.53 23.68
CA ARG A 129 -14.03 25.54 23.88
C ARG A 129 -14.72 24.33 23.30
N GLU A 130 -13.99 23.54 22.53
CA GLU A 130 -14.50 22.38 21.85
C GLU A 130 -14.88 21.29 22.86
N ASP A 131 -16.03 20.69 22.66
CA ASP A 131 -16.47 19.50 23.41
C ASP A 131 -15.70 18.28 22.90
N VAL A 132 -14.51 18.07 23.45
CA VAL A 132 -13.62 16.94 23.14
C VAL A 132 -12.95 16.43 24.40
N THR A 133 -13.03 15.13 24.62
CA THR A 133 -12.36 14.43 25.72
C THR A 133 -11.44 13.37 25.17
N LEU A 134 -10.19 13.36 25.64
CA LEU A 134 -9.18 12.38 25.29
C LEU A 134 -8.77 11.60 26.55
N SER A 135 -8.88 10.28 26.52
CA SER A 135 -8.52 9.42 27.66
C SER A 135 -7.73 8.19 27.20
N SER A 136 -6.84 7.71 28.07
CA SER A 136 -6.10 6.47 27.78
C SER A 136 -7.00 5.26 28.00
N SER A 137 -6.91 4.26 27.12
CA SER A 137 -7.50 2.94 27.33
C SER A 137 -6.59 2.09 28.22
N ASP A 138 -7.17 1.22 29.02
CA ASP A 138 -6.51 0.18 29.83
C ASP A 138 -6.41 -1.17 29.10
N GLN A 139 -6.86 -1.22 27.85
CA GLN A 139 -6.81 -2.43 27.04
C GLN A 139 -5.37 -2.81 26.67
N PHE A 140 -5.06 -4.10 26.70
CA PHE A 140 -3.82 -4.61 26.11
C PHE A 140 -4.02 -4.94 24.63
N LEU A 141 -2.95 -4.87 23.87
CA LEU A 141 -2.97 -5.03 22.43
C LEU A 141 -2.25 -6.31 22.01
N LEU A 142 -2.87 -7.05 21.11
CA LEU A 142 -2.37 -8.27 20.50
C LEU A 142 -2.36 -8.13 18.98
N ALA A 143 -1.22 -8.22 18.34
CA ALA A 143 -1.14 -8.31 16.88
C ALA A 143 -1.21 -9.77 16.46
N VAL A 144 -2.06 -10.07 15.47
CA VAL A 144 -2.12 -11.35 14.77
C VAL A 144 -1.90 -11.05 13.29
N GLN A 145 -0.82 -11.57 12.72
CA GLN A 145 -0.33 -11.23 11.38
C GLN A 145 0.01 -12.48 10.59
N GLY A 146 -0.08 -12.42 9.27
CA GLY A 146 0.28 -13.52 8.38
C GLY A 146 -0.85 -13.92 7.44
N PRO A 147 -0.58 -14.69 6.37
CA PRO A 147 -1.58 -15.06 5.35
C PRO A 147 -2.78 -15.84 5.91
N ARG A 148 -2.64 -16.53 7.05
CA ARG A 148 -3.73 -17.24 7.74
C ARG A 148 -4.22 -16.51 9.01
N SER A 149 -3.85 -15.25 9.19
CA SER A 149 -4.24 -14.47 10.39
C SER A 149 -5.76 -14.40 10.60
N LEU A 150 -6.54 -14.31 9.51
CA LEU A 150 -8.00 -14.24 9.58
C LEU A 150 -8.62 -15.49 10.23
N GLU A 151 -8.07 -16.68 9.96
CA GLU A 151 -8.54 -17.94 10.60
C GLU A 151 -8.28 -17.95 12.11
N VAL A 152 -7.15 -17.36 12.51
CA VAL A 152 -6.84 -17.19 13.94
C VAL A 152 -7.78 -16.18 14.59
N ILE A 153 -8.03 -15.05 13.93
CA ILE A 153 -8.89 -13.96 14.44
C ILE A 153 -10.35 -14.44 14.60
N GLU A 154 -10.83 -15.33 13.71
CA GLU A 154 -12.16 -15.94 13.81
C GLU A 154 -12.37 -16.68 15.15
N ASN A 155 -11.32 -17.26 15.74
CA ASN A 155 -11.42 -17.90 17.05
C ASN A 155 -11.77 -16.92 18.20
N PHE A 156 -11.50 -15.63 17.99
CA PHE A 156 -11.82 -14.57 18.95
C PHE A 156 -13.14 -13.87 18.63
N THR A 157 -13.38 -13.57 17.34
CA THR A 157 -14.56 -12.79 16.92
C THR A 157 -15.82 -13.64 16.69
N LYS A 158 -15.68 -14.96 16.63
CA LYS A 158 -16.75 -15.94 16.31
C LYS A 158 -17.46 -15.70 14.97
N SER A 159 -16.97 -14.77 14.15
CA SER A 159 -17.56 -14.42 12.84
C SER A 159 -16.52 -13.88 11.87
N ARG A 160 -16.41 -14.52 10.72
CA ARG A 160 -15.53 -14.07 9.63
C ARG A 160 -16.04 -12.80 8.93
N ALA A 161 -17.36 -12.66 8.83
CA ALA A 161 -17.99 -11.49 8.20
C ALA A 161 -17.72 -10.18 8.96
N SER A 162 -17.30 -10.28 10.22
CA SER A 162 -17.06 -9.17 11.13
C SER A 162 -15.60 -8.69 11.12
N ILE A 163 -14.68 -9.39 10.42
CA ILE A 163 -13.27 -8.99 10.39
C ILE A 163 -13.08 -7.86 9.39
N PRO A 164 -12.42 -6.73 9.77
CA PRO A 164 -12.21 -5.60 8.88
C PRO A 164 -11.47 -6.00 7.61
N GLY A 165 -12.04 -5.66 6.45
CA GLY A 165 -11.49 -6.06 5.14
C GLY A 165 -10.56 -5.03 4.50
N LYS A 166 -10.54 -3.78 5.00
CA LYS A 166 -9.69 -2.71 4.45
C LYS A 166 -8.68 -2.23 5.49
N PRO A 167 -7.49 -1.80 5.07
CA PRO A 167 -6.49 -1.26 5.99
C PRO A 167 -7.04 -0.12 6.85
N ASN A 168 -6.78 -0.19 8.14
CA ASN A 168 -7.24 0.70 9.20
C ASN A 168 -8.75 0.66 9.49
N ASP A 169 -9.58 -0.15 8.85
CA ASP A 169 -10.95 -0.35 9.32
C ASP A 169 -10.97 -0.97 10.72
N ILE A 170 -11.99 -0.64 11.51
CA ILE A 170 -12.17 -1.10 12.88
C ILE A 170 -13.50 -1.83 13.02
N PHE A 171 -13.49 -2.87 13.84
CA PHE A 171 -14.68 -3.64 14.20
C PHE A 171 -14.73 -3.83 15.72
N GLU A 172 -15.90 -3.58 16.31
CA GLU A 172 -16.18 -3.82 17.72
C GLU A 172 -16.83 -5.20 17.89
N PHE A 173 -16.38 -5.95 18.88
CA PHE A 173 -16.94 -7.27 19.21
C PHE A 173 -16.90 -7.52 20.73
N GLU A 174 -17.55 -8.58 21.16
CA GLU A 174 -17.50 -9.01 22.54
C GLU A 174 -16.68 -10.29 22.68
N TYR A 175 -15.79 -10.32 23.67
CA TYR A 175 -15.04 -11.49 24.06
C TYR A 175 -15.20 -11.75 25.56
N GLU A 176 -15.79 -12.91 25.93
CA GLU A 176 -16.11 -13.24 27.32
C GLU A 176 -16.92 -12.11 28.01
N ASP A 177 -18.02 -11.71 27.35
CA ASP A 177 -18.93 -10.63 27.79
C ASP A 177 -18.24 -9.27 28.05
N LYS A 178 -17.09 -9.05 27.45
CA LYS A 178 -16.33 -7.79 27.55
C LYS A 178 -16.10 -7.17 26.17
N PRO A 179 -16.16 -5.84 26.06
CA PRO A 179 -15.92 -5.16 24.80
C PRO A 179 -14.47 -5.32 24.34
N ALA A 180 -14.31 -5.63 23.07
CA ALA A 180 -13.05 -5.81 22.40
C ALA A 180 -13.09 -5.14 21.00
N LEU A 181 -11.91 -4.86 20.43
CA LEU A 181 -11.77 -4.20 19.15
C LEU A 181 -10.84 -5.02 18.24
N ALA A 182 -11.11 -5.01 16.94
CA ALA A 182 -10.21 -5.50 15.91
C ALA A 182 -9.93 -4.37 14.90
N ILE A 183 -8.67 -4.02 14.71
CA ILE A 183 -8.20 -3.01 13.77
C ILE A 183 -7.42 -3.70 12.68
N ALA A 184 -7.84 -3.60 11.42
CA ALA A 184 -7.10 -4.12 10.28
C ALA A 184 -5.81 -3.32 10.09
N LYS A 185 -4.69 -3.83 10.57
CA LYS A 185 -3.40 -3.14 10.50
C LYS A 185 -2.26 -4.11 10.32
N SER A 186 -1.53 -3.93 9.24
CA SER A 186 -0.27 -4.65 9.02
C SER A 186 0.87 -3.98 9.77
N LEU A 187 1.64 -4.78 10.51
CA LEU A 187 2.85 -4.39 11.21
C LEU A 187 4.08 -5.16 10.71
N THR A 188 3.85 -6.12 9.82
CA THR A 188 4.87 -7.05 9.30
C THR A 188 4.94 -7.06 7.78
N GLY A 189 4.08 -6.28 7.11
CA GLY A 189 3.84 -6.36 5.67
C GLY A 189 2.81 -7.42 5.28
N GLU A 190 2.54 -8.39 6.15
CA GLU A 190 1.46 -9.37 5.96
C GLU A 190 0.10 -8.82 6.40
N GLU A 191 -0.97 -9.44 5.91
CA GLU A 191 -2.32 -9.16 6.40
C GLU A 191 -2.46 -9.50 7.88
N GLY A 192 -3.37 -8.80 8.56
CA GLY A 192 -3.71 -9.10 9.94
C GLY A 192 -4.37 -7.94 10.66
N CYS A 193 -4.64 -8.16 11.94
CA CYS A 193 -5.28 -7.19 12.82
C CYS A 193 -4.45 -6.96 14.09
N VAL A 194 -4.69 -5.79 14.66
CA VAL A 194 -4.42 -5.49 16.05
C VAL A 194 -5.72 -5.67 16.81
N LEU A 195 -5.72 -6.60 17.75
CA LEU A 195 -6.84 -6.88 18.64
C LEU A 195 -6.61 -6.17 19.97
N ALA A 196 -7.63 -5.53 20.51
CA ALA A 196 -7.59 -4.87 21.81
C ALA A 196 -8.59 -5.53 22.77
N PHE A 197 -8.09 -6.00 23.89
CA PHE A 197 -8.86 -6.68 24.92
C PHE A 197 -8.70 -6.02 26.28
N GLN A 198 -9.68 -6.17 27.14
CA GLN A 198 -9.58 -5.73 28.51
C GLN A 198 -8.42 -6.43 29.23
N THR A 199 -7.63 -5.70 30.01
CA THR A 199 -6.46 -6.23 30.71
C THR A 199 -6.80 -7.43 31.59
N THR A 200 -8.01 -7.47 32.15
CA THR A 200 -8.53 -8.60 32.95
C THR A 200 -8.72 -9.91 32.16
N SER A 201 -8.69 -9.86 30.82
CA SER A 201 -8.84 -11.05 29.96
C SER A 201 -7.49 -11.62 29.49
N LYS A 202 -6.36 -11.05 29.91
CA LYS A 202 -5.03 -11.39 29.39
C LYS A 202 -4.66 -12.86 29.57
N GLU A 203 -4.99 -13.44 30.72
CA GLU A 203 -4.69 -14.86 31.01
C GLU A 203 -5.53 -15.79 30.11
N ILE A 204 -6.82 -15.53 29.96
CA ILE A 204 -7.73 -16.33 29.12
C ILE A 204 -7.27 -16.26 27.66
N ILE A 205 -6.93 -15.08 27.18
CA ILE A 205 -6.40 -14.88 25.81
C ILE A 205 -5.09 -15.64 25.61
N THR A 206 -4.19 -15.60 26.60
CA THR A 206 -2.91 -16.33 26.53
C THR A 206 -3.14 -17.84 26.46
N CYS A 207 -4.05 -18.40 27.26
CA CYS A 207 -4.43 -19.82 27.18
C CYS A 207 -4.99 -20.17 25.79
N LYS A 208 -5.85 -19.30 25.23
CA LYS A 208 -6.42 -19.51 23.90
C LYS A 208 -5.37 -19.48 22.80
N LEU A 209 -4.39 -18.59 22.88
CA LEU A 209 -3.27 -18.55 21.95
C LEU A 209 -2.45 -19.86 21.98
N LEU A 210 -2.16 -20.39 23.17
CA LEU A 210 -1.46 -21.66 23.32
C LEU A 210 -2.25 -22.85 22.73
N GLU A 211 -3.58 -22.88 22.87
CA GLU A 211 -4.41 -23.88 22.20
C GLU A 211 -4.29 -23.83 20.67
N ILE A 212 -4.29 -22.61 20.09
CA ILE A 212 -4.16 -22.42 18.65
C ILE A 212 -2.74 -22.76 18.16
N GLU A 213 -1.70 -22.47 18.94
CA GLU A 213 -0.33 -22.90 18.66
C GLU A 213 -0.21 -24.43 18.58
N GLN A 214 -0.84 -25.16 19.50
CA GLN A 214 -0.86 -26.65 19.47
C GLN A 214 -1.49 -27.20 18.18
N GLN A 215 -2.39 -26.46 17.55
CA GLN A 215 -2.97 -26.80 16.24
C GLN A 215 -2.04 -26.49 15.07
N ASN A 216 -0.84 -25.99 15.32
CA ASN A 216 0.15 -25.60 14.30
C ASN A 216 -0.37 -24.53 13.31
N LEU A 217 -1.22 -23.63 13.78
CA LEU A 217 -1.78 -22.51 13.00
C LEU A 217 -1.12 -21.17 13.31
N LEU A 218 -0.48 -21.06 14.47
CA LEU A 218 0.02 -19.81 15.04
C LEU A 218 1.38 -20.03 15.69
N VAL A 219 2.22 -19.00 15.73
CA VAL A 219 3.49 -18.99 16.48
C VAL A 219 3.67 -17.65 17.17
N GLN A 220 4.24 -17.66 18.36
CA GLN A 220 4.67 -16.42 19.01
C GLN A 220 5.92 -15.88 18.32
N VAL A 221 5.84 -14.62 17.84
CA VAL A 221 6.95 -13.94 17.17
C VAL A 221 7.77 -13.16 18.17
N ASP A 222 9.07 -13.41 18.19
CA ASP A 222 9.99 -12.70 19.05
C ASP A 222 10.29 -11.25 18.57
N SER A 223 10.85 -10.44 19.44
CA SER A 223 11.13 -9.02 19.15
C SER A 223 12.13 -8.81 18.02
N HIS A 224 13.06 -9.75 17.81
CA HIS A 224 14.05 -9.67 16.73
C HIS A 224 13.38 -9.96 15.37
N ALA A 225 12.61 -11.05 15.25
CA ALA A 225 11.86 -11.36 14.04
C ALA A 225 10.87 -10.23 13.70
N ARG A 226 10.19 -9.65 14.71
CA ARG A 226 9.30 -8.49 14.53
C ARG A 226 10.04 -7.30 13.91
N GLU A 227 11.25 -7.02 14.35
CA GLU A 227 12.07 -5.93 13.79
C GLU A 227 12.51 -6.23 12.36
N VAL A 228 12.85 -7.47 12.03
CA VAL A 228 13.15 -7.90 10.66
C VAL A 228 11.94 -7.66 9.75
N PHE A 229 10.75 -8.10 10.14
CA PHE A 229 9.52 -7.88 9.37
C PHE A 229 9.26 -6.41 9.12
N ARG A 230 9.40 -5.58 10.15
CA ARG A 230 9.18 -4.14 10.06
C ARG A 230 10.11 -3.49 9.02
N ILE A 231 11.40 -3.81 9.07
CA ILE A 231 12.39 -3.27 8.15
C ILE A 231 12.16 -3.81 6.73
N GLU A 232 11.92 -5.12 6.56
CA GLU A 232 11.56 -5.70 5.27
C GLU A 232 10.34 -5.02 4.63
N SER A 233 9.36 -4.64 5.44
CA SER A 233 8.15 -3.95 5.01
C SER A 233 8.33 -2.45 4.83
N GLY A 234 9.53 -1.92 5.11
CA GLY A 234 9.81 -0.50 4.95
C GLY A 234 9.01 0.40 5.89
N LEU A 235 8.54 -0.12 7.03
CA LEU A 235 7.70 0.62 7.98
C LEU A 235 8.58 1.43 8.95
N PRO A 236 8.63 2.77 8.84
CA PRO A 236 9.42 3.59 9.75
C PRO A 236 8.76 3.69 11.13
N ARG A 237 9.58 3.72 12.18
CA ARG A 237 9.15 3.91 13.58
C ARG A 237 9.65 5.22 14.15
N TYR A 238 8.77 5.86 14.92
CA TYR A 238 9.16 7.04 15.68
C TYR A 238 10.17 6.70 16.78
N GLY A 239 11.17 7.56 16.98
CA GLY A 239 12.27 7.30 17.91
C GLY A 239 13.40 6.42 17.33
N LYS A 240 13.14 5.70 16.24
CA LYS A 240 14.17 4.94 15.48
C LYS A 240 14.47 5.62 14.14
N ASP A 241 13.49 5.60 13.23
CA ASP A 241 13.66 6.11 11.87
C ASP A 241 13.16 7.55 11.73
N ILE A 242 12.17 7.94 12.51
CA ILE A 242 11.53 9.24 12.51
C ILE A 242 11.70 9.92 13.88
N ASN A 243 11.91 11.21 13.87
CA ASN A 243 11.87 12.05 15.06
C ASN A 243 11.41 13.48 14.72
N ASN A 244 11.40 14.36 15.72
CA ASN A 244 10.97 15.77 15.59
C ASN A 244 11.88 16.66 14.71
N LYS A 245 12.95 16.12 14.13
CA LYS A 245 13.80 16.82 13.16
C LYS A 245 13.34 16.58 11.73
N ASN A 246 12.65 15.47 11.46
CA ASN A 246 12.18 15.11 10.13
C ASN A 246 10.92 15.89 9.77
N ILE A 247 10.83 16.33 8.54
CA ILE A 247 9.56 16.80 7.96
C ILE A 247 8.78 15.60 7.41
N LEU A 248 7.45 15.65 7.49
CA LEU A 248 6.60 14.50 7.13
C LEU A 248 6.85 13.96 5.71
N PRO A 249 7.05 14.79 4.67
CA PRO A 249 7.38 14.30 3.32
C PRO A 249 8.69 13.52 3.19
N GLU A 250 9.64 13.66 4.13
CA GLU A 250 10.89 12.87 4.11
C GLU A 250 10.68 11.42 4.54
N THR A 251 9.65 11.16 5.33
CA THR A 251 9.47 9.91 6.07
C THR A 251 8.87 8.78 5.23
N GLY A 252 8.37 9.07 4.03
CA GLY A 252 7.60 8.13 3.21
C GLY A 252 6.14 7.94 3.64
N LEU A 253 5.71 8.54 4.76
CA LEU A 253 4.34 8.43 5.28
C LEU A 253 3.35 9.40 4.62
N GLU A 254 3.82 10.33 3.80
CA GLU A 254 3.02 11.35 3.14
C GLU A 254 1.83 10.74 2.37
N HIS A 255 2.08 9.68 1.61
CA HIS A 255 1.07 9.07 0.74
C HIS A 255 -0.13 8.47 1.47
N THR A 256 0.05 8.08 2.73
CA THR A 256 -0.98 7.43 3.55
C THR A 256 -1.56 8.33 4.62
N SER A 257 -0.84 9.41 4.99
CA SER A 257 -1.17 10.23 6.17
C SER A 257 -1.53 11.67 5.84
N VAL A 258 -1.51 12.08 4.56
CA VAL A 258 -1.80 13.47 4.14
C VAL A 258 -2.92 13.52 3.12
N SER A 259 -3.91 14.37 3.36
CA SER A 259 -4.91 14.77 2.36
C SER A 259 -4.57 16.17 1.83
N TYR A 260 -4.47 16.29 0.51
CA TYR A 260 -4.24 17.57 -0.16
C TYR A 260 -5.51 18.31 -0.55
N ASN A 261 -6.67 17.67 -0.37
CA ASN A 261 -7.98 18.19 -0.75
C ASN A 261 -8.82 18.63 0.46
N LYS A 262 -8.24 18.61 1.67
CA LYS A 262 -8.91 19.05 2.90
C LYS A 262 -8.64 20.53 3.19
N GLY A 263 -9.40 21.10 4.14
CA GLY A 263 -9.19 22.44 4.66
C GLY A 263 -7.85 22.61 5.40
N CYS A 264 -7.59 23.82 5.89
CA CYS A 264 -6.33 24.20 6.53
C CYS A 264 -6.02 23.37 7.79
N TYR A 265 -4.75 23.04 7.97
CA TYR A 265 -4.17 22.47 9.18
C TYR A 265 -2.76 23.02 9.41
N ILE A 266 -2.22 22.83 10.63
CA ILE A 266 -0.88 23.34 10.98
C ILE A 266 0.18 22.66 10.12
N GLY A 267 1.06 23.45 9.48
CA GLY A 267 2.16 22.96 8.64
C GLY A 267 1.80 22.62 7.19
N GLN A 268 0.52 22.77 6.79
CA GLN A 268 0.05 22.46 5.43
C GLN A 268 0.82 23.20 4.33
N GLU A 269 1.14 24.48 4.53
CA GLU A 269 1.82 25.29 3.52
C GLU A 269 3.16 24.68 3.10
N VAL A 270 3.97 24.22 4.07
CA VAL A 270 5.26 23.61 3.82
C VAL A 270 5.10 22.29 3.06
N ILE A 271 4.15 21.44 3.48
CA ILE A 271 3.88 20.14 2.83
C ILE A 271 3.39 20.36 1.39
N ALA A 272 2.42 21.26 1.20
CA ALA A 272 1.89 21.58 -0.13
C ALA A 272 2.96 22.18 -1.05
N ARG A 273 3.82 23.06 -0.52
CA ARG A 273 4.92 23.65 -1.26
C ARG A 273 5.92 22.61 -1.74
N ILE A 274 6.31 21.67 -0.89
CA ILE A 274 7.22 20.57 -1.27
C ILE A 274 6.60 19.75 -2.39
N LYS A 275 5.31 19.41 -2.32
CA LYS A 275 4.61 18.66 -3.37
C LYS A 275 4.54 19.44 -4.69
N THR A 276 4.29 20.74 -4.65
CA THR A 276 4.09 21.57 -5.84
C THR A 276 5.40 21.93 -6.53
N TYR A 277 6.43 22.28 -5.76
CA TYR A 277 7.66 22.86 -6.29
C TYR A 277 8.86 21.91 -6.27
N GLY A 278 8.69 20.67 -5.84
CA GLY A 278 9.80 19.72 -5.87
C GLY A 278 9.63 18.49 -5.01
N ALA A 279 10.71 18.11 -4.37
CA ALA A 279 10.79 16.96 -3.48
C ALA A 279 11.63 17.35 -2.26
N PRO A 280 11.45 16.70 -1.11
CA PRO A 280 12.26 16.98 0.07
C PRO A 280 13.74 16.70 -0.22
N ASN A 281 14.63 17.38 0.51
CA ASN A 281 16.08 17.21 0.32
C ASN A 281 16.56 15.80 0.62
N PHE A 282 15.95 15.15 1.58
CA PHE A 282 16.18 13.75 1.94
C PHE A 282 14.86 12.98 1.87
N SER A 283 14.93 11.68 1.61
CA SER A 283 13.78 10.77 1.76
C SER A 283 14.23 9.43 2.29
N LEU A 284 13.36 8.80 3.04
CA LEU A 284 13.56 7.43 3.50
C LEU A 284 13.56 6.48 2.30
N MET A 285 14.63 5.71 2.17
CA MET A 285 14.89 4.75 1.09
C MET A 285 15.35 3.43 1.66
N GLY A 286 15.24 2.37 0.87
CA GLY A 286 15.88 1.10 1.11
C GLY A 286 17.31 1.08 0.58
N LEU A 287 18.20 0.42 1.33
CA LEU A 287 19.53 0.05 0.87
C LEU A 287 19.73 -1.46 1.02
N ILE A 288 20.18 -2.11 -0.06
CA ILE A 288 20.65 -3.49 -0.03
C ILE A 288 22.17 -3.44 0.03
N LEU A 289 22.78 -4.04 1.05
CA LEU A 289 24.22 -4.01 1.27
C LEU A 289 24.85 -5.26 0.67
N LYS A 290 25.99 -5.05 0.00
CA LYS A 290 26.85 -6.14 -0.50
C LYS A 290 27.94 -6.38 0.55
N GLY A 291 27.75 -7.36 1.43
CA GLY A 291 28.69 -7.70 2.51
C GLY A 291 28.01 -8.43 3.65
N THR A 292 28.82 -8.93 4.58
CA THR A 292 28.35 -9.73 5.73
C THR A 292 28.01 -8.88 6.95
N ASP A 293 28.54 -7.65 7.04
CA ASP A 293 28.42 -6.84 8.23
C ASP A 293 27.22 -5.87 8.12
N LEU A 294 26.46 -5.75 9.20
CA LEU A 294 25.40 -4.77 9.33
C LEU A 294 26.01 -3.37 9.60
N PRO A 295 25.51 -2.32 8.92
CA PRO A 295 25.99 -0.97 9.16
C PRO A 295 25.56 -0.46 10.53
N LEU A 296 26.35 0.44 11.10
CA LEU A 296 26.02 1.11 12.34
C LEU A 296 24.78 2.00 12.17
N ILE A 297 23.87 1.93 13.13
CA ILE A 297 22.72 2.84 13.20
C ILE A 297 23.25 4.27 13.42
N ASP A 298 22.59 5.24 12.78
CA ASP A 298 23.01 6.64 12.67
C ASP A 298 24.39 6.85 11.98
N GLY A 299 24.92 5.80 11.35
CA GLY A 299 26.12 5.89 10.52
C GLY A 299 25.90 6.83 9.33
N GLU A 300 26.78 7.82 9.19
CA GLU A 300 26.74 8.77 8.08
C GLU A 300 27.20 8.07 6.80
N ILE A 301 26.40 8.18 5.75
CA ILE A 301 26.71 7.65 4.41
C ILE A 301 27.41 8.77 3.65
N LYS A 302 28.61 8.49 3.10
CA LYS A 302 29.39 9.44 2.29
C LYS A 302 29.70 8.84 0.93
N LEU A 303 29.55 9.65 -0.10
CA LEU A 303 29.99 9.39 -1.47
C LEU A 303 31.02 10.46 -1.81
N ASP A 304 32.22 10.05 -2.21
CA ASP A 304 33.35 10.96 -2.50
C ASP A 304 33.57 12.03 -1.41
N SER A 305 33.56 11.59 -0.13
CA SER A 305 33.68 12.41 1.07
C SER A 305 32.52 13.39 1.34
N LYS A 306 31.50 13.46 0.46
CA LYS A 306 30.31 14.29 0.67
C LYS A 306 29.22 13.47 1.36
N LYS A 307 28.46 14.11 2.25
CA LYS A 307 27.33 13.48 2.93
C LYS A 307 26.22 13.17 1.93
N LEU A 308 25.93 11.88 1.78
CA LEU A 308 24.85 11.34 0.97
C LEU A 308 23.59 11.06 1.79
N GLY A 309 23.77 10.63 3.04
CA GLY A 309 22.64 10.21 3.85
C GLY A 309 23.02 9.72 5.25
N VAL A 310 22.05 9.06 5.91
CA VAL A 310 22.22 8.49 7.26
C VAL A 310 21.43 7.18 7.36
N ILE A 311 22.05 6.12 7.89
CA ILE A 311 21.40 4.86 8.24
C ILE A 311 20.51 5.05 9.46
N LYS A 312 19.29 4.50 9.44
CA LYS A 312 18.34 4.56 10.56
C LYS A 312 18.04 3.22 11.19
N SER A 313 17.79 2.22 10.38
CA SER A 313 17.60 0.84 10.83
C SER A 313 18.30 -0.11 9.89
N SER A 314 18.80 -1.22 10.40
CA SER A 314 19.43 -2.25 9.58
C SER A 314 19.17 -3.64 10.14
N THR A 315 19.08 -4.63 9.28
CA THR A 315 18.90 -6.04 9.63
C THR A 315 19.37 -6.97 8.52
N PHE A 316 19.55 -8.24 8.86
CA PHE A 316 19.60 -9.28 7.85
C PHE A 316 18.18 -9.69 7.46
N SER A 317 17.84 -9.57 6.18
CA SER A 317 16.55 -9.99 5.65
C SER A 317 16.57 -11.49 5.38
N TYR A 318 15.70 -12.22 6.07
CA TYR A 318 15.52 -13.66 5.80
C TYR A 318 14.78 -13.91 4.48
N SER A 319 13.92 -12.98 4.04
CA SER A 319 13.23 -13.07 2.75
C SER A 319 14.19 -12.88 1.57
N LEU A 320 15.11 -11.93 1.66
CA LEU A 320 16.04 -11.59 0.57
C LEU A 320 17.40 -12.27 0.69
N GLN A 321 17.72 -12.88 1.84
CA GLN A 321 19.04 -13.44 2.18
C GLN A 321 20.17 -12.40 2.00
N LYS A 322 19.91 -11.17 2.42
CA LYS A 322 20.82 -10.02 2.28
C LYS A 322 20.69 -9.07 3.48
N ASN A 323 21.76 -8.34 3.75
CA ASN A 323 21.71 -7.21 4.66
C ASN A 323 20.94 -6.05 4.01
N ILE A 324 19.99 -5.48 4.73
CA ILE A 324 19.18 -4.36 4.31
C ILE A 324 19.18 -3.25 5.35
N ALA A 325 18.95 -2.02 4.91
CA ALA A 325 18.87 -0.88 5.80
C ALA A 325 17.84 0.15 5.32
N LEU A 326 17.16 0.78 6.28
CA LEU A 326 16.39 2.01 6.06
C LEU A 326 17.35 3.19 6.23
N ALA A 327 17.38 4.10 5.26
CA ALA A 327 18.28 5.24 5.28
C ALA A 327 17.61 6.49 4.67
N TYR A 328 17.92 7.65 5.21
CA TYR A 328 17.62 8.92 4.53
C TYR A 328 18.67 9.20 3.47
N ILE A 329 18.25 9.33 2.22
CA ILE A 329 19.15 9.57 1.08
C ILE A 329 18.80 10.90 0.43
N GLN A 330 19.85 11.64 0.05
CA GLN A 330 19.74 12.94 -0.63
C GLN A 330 19.04 12.80 -1.99
N LYS A 331 18.25 13.82 -2.37
CA LYS A 331 17.35 13.79 -3.54
C LYS A 331 18.02 13.39 -4.86
N ASP A 332 19.27 13.78 -5.08
CA ASP A 332 19.98 13.56 -6.34
C ASP A 332 20.44 12.10 -6.51
N HIS A 333 20.37 11.29 -5.46
CA HIS A 333 20.81 9.89 -5.42
C HIS A 333 19.69 8.90 -5.05
N ARG A 334 18.42 9.29 -5.20
CA ARG A 334 17.24 8.47 -4.82
C ARG A 334 16.70 7.58 -5.93
N SER A 335 17.33 7.57 -7.10
CA SER A 335 16.90 6.63 -8.15
C SER A 335 17.08 5.20 -7.64
N PRO A 336 16.06 4.33 -7.79
CA PRO A 336 16.19 2.93 -7.38
C PRO A 336 17.18 2.18 -8.28
N ASP A 337 17.65 1.03 -7.78
CA ASP A 337 18.53 0.09 -8.48
C ASP A 337 19.90 0.63 -8.91
N ILE A 338 20.38 1.69 -8.24
CA ILE A 338 21.72 2.23 -8.46
C ILE A 338 22.69 1.61 -7.46
N ASP A 339 23.78 1.03 -7.97
CA ASP A 339 24.92 0.58 -7.17
C ASP A 339 25.82 1.77 -6.85
N LEU A 340 26.12 1.96 -5.56
CA LEU A 340 26.96 3.03 -5.05
C LEU A 340 28.09 2.44 -4.19
N ASP A 341 29.31 2.92 -4.41
CA ASP A 341 30.44 2.70 -3.54
C ASP A 341 30.47 3.83 -2.51
N VAL A 342 30.10 3.54 -1.26
CA VAL A 342 29.95 4.52 -0.19
C VAL A 342 30.80 4.16 1.02
N THR A 343 30.97 5.11 1.93
CA THR A 343 31.53 4.87 3.24
C THR A 343 30.45 5.08 4.29
N ILE A 344 30.25 4.11 5.17
CA ILE A 344 29.27 4.18 6.27
C ILE A 344 30.06 4.11 7.58
N GLY A 345 30.04 5.20 8.36
CA GLY A 345 30.79 5.25 9.63
C GLY A 345 32.30 4.98 9.46
N ASN A 346 32.90 5.42 8.35
CA ASN A 346 34.31 5.19 7.93
C ASN A 346 34.62 3.77 7.40
N ILE A 347 33.63 2.91 7.18
CA ILE A 347 33.81 1.58 6.59
C ILE A 347 33.38 1.64 5.12
N PRO A 348 34.24 1.27 4.14
CA PRO A 348 33.86 1.15 2.74
C PRO A 348 32.77 0.09 2.57
N CYS A 349 31.72 0.41 1.83
CA CYS A 349 30.58 -0.46 1.62
C CYS A 349 29.99 -0.27 0.22
N LYS A 350 29.59 -1.38 -0.41
CA LYS A 350 28.82 -1.34 -1.65
C LYS A 350 27.33 -1.48 -1.32
N VAL A 351 26.55 -0.53 -1.76
CA VAL A 351 25.10 -0.54 -1.52
C VAL A 351 24.35 -0.40 -2.84
N ARG A 352 23.14 -0.97 -2.89
CA ARG A 352 22.17 -0.73 -3.95
C ARG A 352 20.98 -0.01 -3.34
N THR A 353 20.61 1.11 -3.91
CA THR A 353 19.37 1.83 -3.55
C THR A 353 18.16 1.05 -4.04
N CYS A 354 17.08 1.01 -3.28
CA CYS A 354 15.82 0.43 -3.70
C CYS A 354 14.63 1.19 -3.12
N LEU A 355 13.48 1.07 -3.79
CA LEU A 355 12.22 1.55 -3.24
C LEU A 355 11.78 0.66 -2.08
N LEU A 356 11.03 1.24 -1.15
CA LEU A 356 10.36 0.49 -0.09
C LEU A 356 8.94 0.09 -0.54
N PRO A 357 8.46 -1.05 -0.09
CA PRO A 357 9.09 -2.04 0.80
C PRO A 357 10.14 -2.91 0.11
N PHE A 358 11.07 -3.51 0.88
CA PHE A 358 12.02 -4.50 0.39
C PHE A 358 11.36 -5.82 0.03
N TYR A 359 10.35 -6.21 0.81
CA TYR A 359 9.57 -7.40 0.64
C TYR A 359 8.10 -7.01 0.49
N GLN A 360 7.51 -7.45 -0.60
CA GLN A 360 6.05 -7.40 -0.78
C GLN A 360 5.54 -8.84 -0.62
N PRO A 361 4.70 -9.10 0.39
CA PRO A 361 4.09 -10.41 0.51
C PRO A 361 3.28 -10.68 -0.75
N GLN A 362 3.45 -11.88 -1.28
CA GLN A 362 2.57 -12.35 -2.33
C GLN A 362 1.16 -12.38 -1.73
N SER A 363 0.22 -11.64 -2.30
CA SER A 363 -1.13 -11.62 -1.75
C SER A 363 -1.67 -13.05 -1.66
N ARG A 364 -2.52 -13.36 -0.70
CA ARG A 364 -3.18 -14.68 -0.61
C ARG A 364 -3.81 -15.07 -1.95
N LYS A 365 -4.36 -14.09 -2.68
CA LYS A 365 -4.93 -14.30 -4.01
C LYS A 365 -3.87 -14.72 -5.04
N ASP A 366 -2.71 -14.05 -5.05
CA ASP A 366 -1.64 -14.38 -5.99
C ASP A 366 -1.04 -15.74 -5.67
N HIS A 367 -0.89 -16.08 -4.39
CA HIS A 367 -0.42 -17.40 -3.96
C HIS A 367 -1.45 -18.49 -4.28
N SER A 368 -2.73 -18.24 -4.03
CA SER A 368 -3.82 -19.14 -4.46
C SER A 368 -3.78 -19.39 -5.96
N LYS A 369 -3.61 -18.32 -6.76
CA LYS A 369 -3.49 -18.40 -8.21
C LYS A 369 -2.23 -19.19 -8.64
N LEU A 370 -1.10 -18.95 -7.99
CA LEU A 370 0.14 -19.70 -8.27
C LEU A 370 -0.02 -21.20 -8.02
N LEU A 371 -0.65 -21.59 -6.90
CA LEU A 371 -0.93 -23.00 -6.59
C LEU A 371 -1.90 -23.61 -7.60
N GLN A 372 -2.93 -22.87 -8.01
CA GLN A 372 -3.86 -23.26 -9.05
C GLN A 372 -3.12 -23.49 -10.38
N ASP A 373 -2.31 -22.54 -10.85
CA ASP A 373 -1.56 -22.65 -12.11
C ASP A 373 -0.59 -23.84 -12.07
N LYS A 374 0.05 -24.06 -10.91
CA LYS A 374 0.91 -25.23 -10.69
C LYS A 374 0.12 -26.54 -10.75
N ALA A 375 -1.08 -26.60 -10.15
CA ALA A 375 -1.94 -27.77 -10.20
C ALA A 375 -2.40 -28.10 -11.64
N LEU A 376 -2.80 -27.07 -12.39
CA LEU A 376 -3.21 -27.22 -13.80
C LEU A 376 -2.04 -27.68 -14.69
N LYS A 377 -0.83 -27.17 -14.44
CA LYS A 377 0.38 -27.59 -15.15
C LYS A 377 0.74 -29.05 -14.85
N LEU A 378 0.73 -29.45 -13.58
CA LEU A 378 0.97 -30.84 -13.19
C LEU A 378 -0.04 -31.80 -13.82
N TYR A 379 -1.31 -31.40 -13.90
CA TYR A 379 -2.34 -32.18 -14.59
C TYR A 379 -2.07 -32.37 -16.10
N GLN A 380 -1.44 -31.41 -16.76
CA GLN A 380 -1.05 -31.52 -18.16
C GLN A 380 0.18 -32.42 -18.38
N GLU A 381 1.07 -32.49 -17.38
CA GLU A 381 2.33 -33.22 -17.46
C GLU A 381 2.24 -34.66 -16.92
N GLN A 382 1.26 -34.96 -16.08
CA GLN A 382 1.12 -36.24 -15.38
C GLN A 382 -0.34 -36.68 -15.33
N ASP A 383 -0.58 -37.99 -15.46
CA ASP A 383 -1.94 -38.58 -15.34
C ASP A 383 -2.41 -38.72 -13.86
N ASP A 384 -1.56 -38.37 -12.88
CA ASP A 384 -1.90 -38.43 -11.45
C ASP A 384 -2.66 -37.19 -11.04
N LEU A 385 -3.82 -37.35 -10.38
CA LEU A 385 -4.68 -36.31 -9.89
C LEU A 385 -4.48 -35.96 -8.40
N ASP A 386 -3.73 -36.75 -7.63
CA ASP A 386 -3.66 -36.59 -6.17
C ASP A 386 -2.88 -35.32 -5.79
N GLN A 387 -1.75 -35.05 -6.43
CA GLN A 387 -1.01 -33.79 -6.20
C GLN A 387 -1.78 -32.55 -6.66
N PRO A 388 -2.33 -32.49 -7.90
CA PRO A 388 -3.17 -31.36 -8.32
C PRO A 388 -4.36 -31.10 -7.39
N VAL A 389 -5.04 -32.15 -6.94
CA VAL A 389 -6.16 -32.03 -5.98
C VAL A 389 -5.71 -31.40 -4.65
N THR A 390 -4.54 -31.81 -4.13
CA THR A 390 -3.97 -31.26 -2.90
C THR A 390 -3.66 -29.76 -3.06
N LEU A 391 -3.00 -29.37 -4.15
CA LEU A 391 -2.65 -27.97 -4.44
C LEU A 391 -3.91 -27.09 -4.62
N LEU A 392 -4.96 -27.62 -5.27
CA LEU A 392 -6.22 -26.87 -5.42
C LEU A 392 -6.97 -26.70 -4.10
N ARG A 393 -6.91 -27.68 -3.19
CA ARG A 393 -7.45 -27.53 -1.85
C ARG A 393 -6.73 -26.42 -1.07
N GLU A 394 -5.40 -26.39 -1.11
CA GLU A 394 -4.60 -25.32 -0.53
C GLU A 394 -4.90 -23.97 -1.18
N ALA A 395 -5.08 -23.92 -2.50
CA ALA A 395 -5.46 -22.69 -3.20
C ALA A 395 -6.82 -22.15 -2.73
N ILE A 396 -7.80 -23.02 -2.51
CA ILE A 396 -9.14 -22.66 -1.98
C ILE A 396 -9.06 -22.20 -0.52
N GLU A 397 -8.19 -22.83 0.28
CA GLU A 397 -7.96 -22.39 1.67
C GLU A 397 -7.34 -20.99 1.73
N LEU A 398 -6.44 -20.67 0.81
CA LEU A 398 -5.79 -19.36 0.72
C LEU A 398 -6.75 -18.28 0.20
N ASP A 399 -7.55 -18.58 -0.81
CA ASP A 399 -8.58 -17.68 -1.35
C ASP A 399 -9.90 -18.42 -1.55
N PRO A 400 -10.81 -18.39 -0.58
CA PRO A 400 -12.12 -19.00 -0.68
C PRO A 400 -13.03 -18.42 -1.78
N LYS A 401 -12.62 -17.34 -2.43
CA LYS A 401 -13.32 -16.72 -3.57
C LYS A 401 -12.70 -17.06 -4.91
N ASN A 402 -11.68 -17.90 -4.96
CA ASN A 402 -11.06 -18.34 -6.20
C ASN A 402 -11.95 -19.37 -6.92
N ALA A 403 -12.95 -18.88 -7.67
CA ALA A 403 -13.91 -19.70 -8.40
C ALA A 403 -13.23 -20.72 -9.33
N THR A 404 -12.17 -20.32 -10.02
CA THR A 404 -11.44 -21.18 -10.95
C THR A 404 -10.77 -22.38 -10.25
N ALA A 405 -10.28 -22.20 -9.01
CA ALA A 405 -9.73 -23.31 -8.22
C ALA A 405 -10.84 -24.29 -7.80
N TYR A 406 -12.03 -23.80 -7.44
CA TYR A 406 -13.20 -24.65 -7.17
C TYR A 406 -13.61 -25.44 -8.41
N GLU A 407 -13.69 -24.79 -9.56
CA GLU A 407 -14.05 -25.44 -10.84
C GLU A 407 -13.07 -26.55 -11.19
N ALA A 408 -11.76 -26.25 -11.18
CA ALA A 408 -10.71 -27.22 -11.47
C ALA A 408 -10.76 -28.41 -10.51
N LEU A 409 -10.91 -28.15 -9.20
CA LEU A 409 -11.02 -29.20 -8.18
C LEU A 409 -12.28 -30.05 -8.38
N GLY A 410 -13.42 -29.42 -8.68
CA GLY A 410 -14.67 -30.14 -8.99
C GLY A 410 -14.54 -31.06 -10.19
N VAL A 411 -13.87 -30.62 -11.26
CA VAL A 411 -13.60 -31.43 -12.44
C VAL A 411 -12.67 -32.62 -12.10
N PHE A 412 -11.62 -32.41 -11.29
CA PHE A 412 -10.69 -33.48 -10.91
C PHE A 412 -11.36 -34.51 -9.97
N LEU A 413 -12.18 -34.05 -9.04
CA LEU A 413 -12.97 -34.94 -8.18
C LEU A 413 -14.00 -35.75 -8.97
N SER A 414 -14.66 -35.16 -9.96
CA SER A 414 -15.57 -35.85 -10.87
C SER A 414 -14.84 -36.94 -11.66
N LYS A 415 -13.61 -36.67 -12.16
CA LYS A 415 -12.77 -37.68 -12.82
C LYS A 415 -12.32 -38.81 -11.90
N GLN A 416 -12.16 -38.53 -10.60
CA GLN A 416 -11.90 -39.53 -9.57
C GLN A 416 -13.17 -40.28 -9.14
N ASN A 417 -14.32 -40.03 -9.77
CA ASN A 417 -15.64 -40.58 -9.42
C ASN A 417 -16.14 -40.16 -8.01
N LYS A 418 -15.64 -39.04 -7.47
CA LYS A 418 -16.03 -38.46 -6.17
C LYS A 418 -17.12 -37.39 -6.36
N LEU A 419 -18.25 -37.76 -6.98
CA LEU A 419 -19.31 -36.81 -7.38
C LEU A 419 -19.95 -36.08 -6.19
N ASP A 420 -20.18 -36.77 -5.06
CA ASP A 420 -20.78 -36.14 -3.87
C ASP A 420 -19.91 -35.02 -3.31
N GLU A 421 -18.59 -35.22 -3.32
CA GLU A 421 -17.64 -34.22 -2.89
C GLU A 421 -17.58 -33.03 -3.86
N ALA A 422 -17.60 -33.31 -5.18
CA ALA A 422 -17.66 -32.26 -6.21
C ALA A 422 -18.94 -31.41 -6.09
N ILE A 423 -20.10 -32.04 -5.85
CA ILE A 423 -21.38 -31.35 -5.62
C ILE A 423 -21.32 -30.49 -4.34
N SER A 424 -20.81 -31.03 -3.24
CA SER A 424 -20.65 -30.28 -1.98
C SER A 424 -19.75 -29.05 -2.18
N LEU A 425 -18.67 -29.20 -2.94
CA LEU A 425 -17.75 -28.13 -3.25
C LEU A 425 -18.41 -27.01 -4.08
N MET A 426 -19.17 -27.35 -5.12
CA MET A 426 -19.88 -26.37 -5.93
C MET A 426 -21.01 -25.67 -5.15
N LYS A 427 -21.73 -26.37 -4.28
CA LYS A 427 -22.71 -25.75 -3.38
C LYS A 427 -22.04 -24.72 -2.47
N ARG A 428 -20.88 -25.03 -1.93
CA ARG A 428 -20.12 -24.09 -1.12
C ARG A 428 -19.70 -22.85 -1.94
N LEU A 429 -19.34 -23.02 -3.21
CA LEU A 429 -19.02 -21.90 -4.09
C LEU A 429 -20.25 -21.02 -4.35
N VAL A 430 -21.44 -21.62 -4.56
CA VAL A 430 -22.71 -20.90 -4.68
C VAL A 430 -23.05 -20.10 -3.41
N GLU A 431 -22.79 -20.65 -2.21
CA GLU A 431 -22.97 -19.93 -0.94
C GLU A 431 -22.04 -18.71 -0.83
N ILE A 432 -20.80 -18.82 -1.33
CA ILE A 432 -19.81 -17.73 -1.32
C ILE A 432 -20.10 -16.69 -2.39
N ASN A 433 -20.48 -17.14 -3.57
CA ASN A 433 -20.81 -16.31 -4.74
C ASN A 433 -22.04 -16.85 -5.45
N PRO A 434 -23.26 -16.42 -5.07
CA PRO A 434 -24.50 -16.89 -5.69
C PRO A 434 -24.63 -16.55 -7.20
N GLU A 435 -23.83 -15.60 -7.69
CA GLU A 435 -23.84 -15.20 -9.11
C GLU A 435 -22.77 -15.94 -9.95
N GLU A 436 -22.14 -17.00 -9.40
CA GLU A 436 -21.12 -17.77 -10.10
C GLU A 436 -21.76 -18.76 -11.09
N ILE A 437 -21.82 -18.36 -12.34
CA ILE A 437 -22.47 -19.11 -13.42
C ILE A 437 -21.88 -20.53 -13.55
N MET A 438 -20.56 -20.67 -13.42
CA MET A 438 -19.89 -21.96 -13.57
C MET A 438 -20.19 -22.92 -12.43
N ALA A 439 -20.44 -22.42 -11.23
CA ALA A 439 -20.84 -23.25 -10.10
C ALA A 439 -22.18 -23.96 -10.37
N HIS A 440 -23.20 -23.20 -10.82
CA HIS A 440 -24.50 -23.76 -11.21
C HIS A 440 -24.41 -24.68 -12.43
N SER A 441 -23.60 -24.31 -13.43
CA SER A 441 -23.36 -25.15 -14.61
C SER A 441 -22.73 -26.50 -14.23
N ASN A 442 -21.70 -26.48 -13.38
CA ASN A 442 -21.04 -27.70 -12.91
C ASN A 442 -21.97 -28.55 -12.03
N LEU A 443 -22.78 -27.94 -11.16
CA LEU A 443 -23.80 -28.66 -10.39
C LEU A 443 -24.77 -29.36 -11.30
N SER A 444 -25.26 -28.70 -12.35
CA SER A 444 -26.14 -29.33 -13.34
C SER A 444 -25.50 -30.56 -13.96
N VAL A 445 -24.24 -30.47 -14.37
CA VAL A 445 -23.50 -31.59 -14.98
C VAL A 445 -23.34 -32.75 -13.97
N TYR A 446 -22.93 -32.47 -12.72
CA TYR A 446 -22.72 -33.51 -11.72
C TYR A 446 -24.03 -34.17 -11.27
N TYR A 447 -25.14 -33.43 -11.17
CA TYR A 447 -26.46 -34.00 -10.92
C TYR A 447 -26.94 -34.89 -12.07
N MET A 448 -26.67 -34.51 -13.34
CA MET A 448 -26.96 -35.35 -14.49
C MET A 448 -26.16 -36.67 -14.42
N GLN A 449 -24.88 -36.64 -14.05
CA GLN A 449 -24.05 -37.82 -13.88
C GLN A 449 -24.56 -38.76 -12.76
N GLN A 450 -25.24 -38.19 -11.74
CA GLN A 450 -25.91 -38.97 -10.68
C GLN A 450 -27.32 -39.42 -11.05
N GLY A 451 -27.85 -39.07 -12.23
CA GLY A 451 -29.22 -39.38 -12.62
C GLY A 451 -30.29 -38.48 -11.96
N ARG A 452 -29.91 -37.41 -11.31
CA ARG A 452 -30.81 -36.44 -10.62
C ARG A 452 -31.27 -35.35 -11.59
N ILE A 453 -32.15 -35.71 -12.50
CA ILE A 453 -32.55 -34.86 -13.65
C ILE A 453 -33.20 -33.55 -13.19
N GLU A 454 -34.12 -33.60 -12.22
CA GLU A 454 -34.85 -32.41 -11.71
C GLU A 454 -33.88 -31.38 -11.07
N ASP A 455 -32.91 -31.85 -10.28
CA ASP A 455 -31.91 -30.97 -9.70
C ASP A 455 -31.00 -30.37 -10.78
N ALA A 456 -30.63 -31.14 -11.79
CA ALA A 456 -29.79 -30.67 -12.88
C ALA A 456 -30.50 -29.58 -13.72
N GLU A 457 -31.79 -29.75 -14.02
CA GLU A 457 -32.58 -28.77 -14.76
C GLU A 457 -32.74 -27.46 -13.96
N ARG A 458 -32.97 -27.56 -12.65
CA ARG A 458 -33.04 -26.38 -11.78
C ARG A 458 -31.74 -25.56 -11.81
N GLU A 459 -30.58 -26.20 -11.59
CA GLU A 459 -29.30 -25.51 -11.59
C GLU A 459 -28.96 -24.89 -12.97
N LYS A 460 -29.35 -25.56 -14.06
CA LYS A 460 -29.23 -25.03 -15.41
C LYS A 460 -30.11 -23.79 -15.62
N GLY A 461 -31.29 -23.77 -15.05
CA GLY A 461 -32.20 -22.62 -15.05
C GLY A 461 -31.56 -21.42 -14.34
N GLU A 462 -30.97 -21.62 -13.13
CA GLU A 462 -30.29 -20.59 -12.38
C GLU A 462 -29.06 -20.02 -13.15
N ALA A 463 -28.22 -20.89 -13.72
CA ALA A 463 -27.09 -20.43 -14.54
C ALA A 463 -27.53 -19.55 -15.72
N THR A 464 -28.64 -19.92 -16.37
CA THR A 464 -29.20 -19.15 -17.50
C THR A 464 -29.75 -17.80 -17.04
N ALA A 465 -30.45 -17.76 -15.92
CA ALA A 465 -31.01 -16.53 -15.34
C ALA A 465 -29.90 -15.53 -14.99
N ILE A 466 -28.87 -15.98 -14.28
CA ILE A 466 -27.70 -15.16 -13.91
C ILE A 466 -26.98 -14.62 -15.17
N GLN A 467 -26.78 -15.46 -16.17
CA GLN A 467 -26.16 -15.05 -17.44
C GLN A 467 -26.96 -13.94 -18.15
N PHE A 468 -28.30 -14.04 -18.14
CA PHE A 468 -29.17 -13.08 -18.74
C PHE A 468 -29.15 -11.72 -18.00
N ASP A 469 -29.22 -11.74 -16.68
CA ASP A 469 -29.15 -10.53 -15.85
C ASP A 469 -27.79 -9.81 -16.00
N LYS A 470 -26.71 -10.57 -16.07
CA LYS A 470 -25.37 -10.02 -16.33
C LYS A 470 -25.29 -9.37 -17.72
N ALA A 471 -25.84 -10.00 -18.74
CA ALA A 471 -25.87 -9.42 -20.08
C ALA A 471 -26.68 -8.12 -20.14
N ILE A 472 -27.81 -8.02 -19.41
CA ILE A 472 -28.60 -6.78 -19.29
C ILE A 472 -27.76 -5.69 -18.60
N SER A 473 -27.15 -6.00 -17.48
CA SER A 473 -26.34 -5.04 -16.70
C SER A 473 -25.16 -4.51 -17.52
N ASP A 474 -24.45 -5.38 -18.24
CA ASP A 474 -23.34 -5.00 -19.12
C ASP A 474 -23.78 -4.10 -20.27
N ASN A 475 -24.97 -4.37 -20.86
CA ASN A 475 -25.54 -3.52 -21.89
C ASN A 475 -25.95 -2.14 -21.35
N MET A 476 -26.49 -2.08 -20.13
CA MET A 476 -26.80 -0.81 -19.47
C MET A 476 -25.54 0.00 -19.17
N ALA A 477 -24.49 -0.66 -18.68
CA ALA A 477 -23.19 -0.02 -18.41
C ALA A 477 -22.56 0.53 -19.71
N LYS A 478 -22.57 -0.25 -20.81
CA LYS A 478 -22.09 0.20 -22.12
C LYS A 478 -22.88 1.42 -22.64
N LYS A 479 -24.21 1.41 -22.51
CA LYS A 479 -25.05 2.56 -22.90
C LYS A 479 -24.71 3.81 -22.05
N LYS A 480 -24.51 3.64 -20.75
CA LYS A 480 -24.13 4.75 -19.85
C LYS A 480 -22.77 5.35 -20.25
N THR A 481 -21.78 4.50 -20.55
CA THR A 481 -20.45 4.94 -21.00
C THR A 481 -20.54 5.67 -22.34
N GLN A 482 -21.27 5.13 -23.31
CA GLN A 482 -21.48 5.77 -24.61
C GLN A 482 -22.20 7.13 -24.49
N ASN A 483 -23.18 7.24 -23.58
CA ASN A 483 -23.89 8.50 -23.36
C ASN A 483 -22.94 9.54 -22.71
N LEU A 484 -22.07 9.12 -21.79
CA LEU A 484 -21.07 10.00 -21.18
C LEU A 484 -20.04 10.47 -22.22
N GLU A 485 -19.57 9.58 -23.08
CA GLU A 485 -18.67 9.93 -24.19
C GLU A 485 -19.29 10.92 -25.16
N LYS A 486 -20.58 10.70 -25.55
CA LYS A 486 -21.32 11.63 -26.39
C LYS A 486 -21.46 13.01 -25.73
N LYS A 487 -21.76 13.05 -24.43
CA LYS A 487 -21.86 14.30 -23.68
C LYS A 487 -20.53 15.04 -23.64
N ASN A 488 -19.44 14.34 -23.33
CA ASN A 488 -18.10 14.91 -23.32
C ASN A 488 -17.65 15.42 -24.69
N LEU A 489 -18.06 14.72 -25.77
CA LEU A 489 -17.79 15.17 -27.12
C LEU A 489 -18.58 16.44 -27.46
N ALA A 490 -19.87 16.51 -27.13
CA ALA A 490 -20.69 17.69 -27.33
C ALA A 490 -20.14 18.92 -26.57
N GLU A 491 -19.74 18.76 -25.32
CA GLU A 491 -19.11 19.84 -24.52
C GLU A 491 -17.79 20.33 -25.14
N ARG A 492 -17.01 19.44 -25.78
CA ARG A 492 -15.79 19.81 -26.48
C ARG A 492 -16.06 20.55 -27.79
N GLU A 493 -17.06 20.12 -28.55
CA GLU A 493 -17.47 20.83 -29.78
C GLU A 493 -18.06 22.21 -29.46
N GLU A 494 -18.79 22.36 -28.37
CA GLU A 494 -19.27 23.66 -27.88
C GLU A 494 -18.08 24.59 -27.54
N LYS A 495 -17.06 24.10 -26.85
CA LYS A 495 -15.83 24.87 -26.57
C LYS A 495 -15.11 25.28 -27.87
N ILE A 496 -15.05 24.39 -28.87
CA ILE A 496 -14.49 24.73 -30.19
C ILE A 496 -15.25 25.89 -30.81
N SER A 497 -16.59 25.82 -30.79
CA SER A 497 -17.44 26.90 -31.32
C SER A 497 -17.21 28.23 -30.61
N MET A 498 -17.17 28.18 -29.27
CA MET A 498 -16.91 29.37 -28.44
C MET A 498 -15.54 29.98 -28.76
N PHE A 499 -14.48 29.20 -28.81
CA PHE A 499 -13.15 29.72 -29.14
C PHE A 499 -13.08 30.30 -30.55
N LYS A 500 -13.74 29.67 -31.55
CA LYS A 500 -13.81 30.19 -32.90
C LYS A 500 -14.49 31.56 -32.97
N GLN A 501 -15.60 31.75 -32.24
CA GLN A 501 -16.28 33.06 -32.16
C GLN A 501 -15.37 34.16 -31.56
N VAL A 502 -14.56 33.83 -30.55
CA VAL A 502 -13.57 34.77 -30.02
C VAL A 502 -12.53 35.11 -31.06
N LEU A 503 -12.06 34.14 -31.83
CA LEU A 503 -11.04 34.33 -32.87
C LEU A 503 -11.55 35.07 -34.13
N GLU A 504 -12.87 35.14 -34.34
CA GLU A 504 -13.48 36.02 -35.34
C GLU A 504 -13.35 37.49 -34.96
N ILE A 505 -13.31 37.80 -33.66
CA ILE A 505 -13.19 39.15 -33.13
C ILE A 505 -11.69 39.53 -32.97
N ASP A 506 -10.93 38.64 -32.35
CA ASP A 506 -9.48 38.79 -32.18
C ASP A 506 -8.73 37.53 -32.66
N PRO A 507 -8.24 37.49 -33.90
CA PRO A 507 -7.56 36.33 -34.49
C PRO A 507 -6.29 35.91 -33.75
N ILE A 508 -5.69 36.78 -32.93
CA ILE A 508 -4.47 36.47 -32.19
C ILE A 508 -4.68 36.27 -30.71
N ASP A 509 -5.94 36.25 -30.21
CA ASP A 509 -6.23 36.03 -28.79
C ASP A 509 -5.51 34.79 -28.26
N GLN A 510 -4.73 34.95 -27.18
CA GLN A 510 -3.89 33.91 -26.61
C GLN A 510 -4.68 32.77 -26.05
N VAL A 511 -5.76 33.06 -25.29
CA VAL A 511 -6.54 32.08 -24.56
C VAL A 511 -7.37 31.23 -25.53
N ALA A 512 -7.99 31.90 -26.52
CA ALA A 512 -8.81 31.23 -27.52
C ALA A 512 -7.99 30.35 -28.46
N ASN A 513 -6.84 30.80 -28.95
CA ASN A 513 -5.96 29.99 -29.78
C ASN A 513 -5.34 28.83 -29.03
N PHE A 514 -4.83 29.03 -27.79
CA PHE A 514 -4.30 27.95 -26.99
C PHE A 514 -5.39 26.94 -26.59
N GLY A 515 -6.55 27.44 -26.18
CA GLY A 515 -7.70 26.60 -25.82
C GLY A 515 -8.21 25.77 -26.99
N LEU A 516 -8.32 26.38 -28.18
CA LEU A 516 -8.73 25.69 -29.41
C LEU A 516 -7.72 24.60 -29.80
N GLY A 517 -6.44 24.92 -29.79
CA GLY A 517 -5.38 23.96 -30.04
C GLY A 517 -5.34 22.80 -29.05
N SER A 518 -5.58 23.09 -27.77
CA SER A 518 -5.66 22.06 -26.71
C SER A 518 -6.86 21.13 -26.92
N VAL A 519 -8.04 21.67 -27.19
CA VAL A 519 -9.24 20.85 -27.43
C VAL A 519 -9.10 19.98 -28.68
N TYR A 520 -8.53 20.50 -29.76
CA TYR A 520 -8.25 19.71 -30.95
C TYR A 520 -7.21 18.61 -30.71
N HIS A 521 -6.13 18.92 -29.94
CA HIS A 521 -5.14 17.92 -29.54
C HIS A 521 -5.78 16.77 -28.75
N ASP A 522 -6.63 17.08 -27.76
CA ASP A 522 -7.33 16.11 -26.93
C ASP A 522 -8.34 15.25 -27.71
N LEU A 523 -8.91 15.83 -28.76
CA LEU A 523 -9.78 15.12 -29.71
C LEU A 523 -9.00 14.33 -30.78
N LYS A 524 -7.67 14.31 -30.70
CA LYS A 524 -6.75 13.68 -31.67
C LYS A 524 -6.87 14.29 -33.10
N ARG A 525 -7.44 15.47 -33.22
CA ARG A 525 -7.54 16.26 -34.46
C ARG A 525 -6.27 17.11 -34.61
N TYR A 526 -5.12 16.43 -34.72
CA TYR A 526 -3.81 17.07 -34.61
C TYR A 526 -3.49 18.09 -35.71
N GLU A 527 -3.93 17.85 -36.94
CA GLU A 527 -3.77 18.79 -38.04
C GLU A 527 -4.51 20.12 -37.79
N GLU A 528 -5.69 20.05 -37.19
CA GLU A 528 -6.47 21.23 -36.84
C GLU A 528 -5.94 21.95 -35.59
N ALA A 529 -5.19 21.24 -34.74
CA ALA A 529 -4.53 21.85 -33.58
C ALA A 529 -3.32 22.70 -33.95
N LEU A 530 -2.64 22.45 -35.10
CA LEU A 530 -1.41 23.15 -35.47
C LEU A 530 -1.60 24.65 -35.69
N PRO A 531 -2.54 25.14 -36.54
CA PRO A 531 -2.64 26.56 -36.84
C PRO A 531 -2.86 27.43 -35.60
N PRO A 532 -3.78 27.14 -34.68
CA PRO A 532 -3.96 27.95 -33.50
C PRO A 532 -2.75 27.90 -32.56
N LEU A 533 -2.10 26.74 -32.37
CA LEU A 533 -0.91 26.65 -31.53
C LEU A 533 0.28 27.39 -32.13
N GLN A 534 0.47 27.36 -33.45
CA GLN A 534 1.49 28.14 -34.16
C GLN A 534 1.22 29.63 -34.02
N THR A 535 -0.02 30.07 -34.07
CA THR A 535 -0.40 31.48 -33.86
C THR A 535 0.02 31.93 -32.45
N VAL A 536 -0.24 31.10 -31.40
CA VAL A 536 0.17 31.44 -30.04
C VAL A 536 1.68 31.57 -29.94
N VAL A 537 2.44 30.60 -30.44
CA VAL A 537 3.92 30.63 -30.36
C VAL A 537 4.52 31.82 -31.14
N LYS A 538 3.89 32.21 -32.24
CA LYS A 538 4.32 33.35 -33.05
C LYS A 538 3.99 34.69 -32.38
N ALA A 539 2.79 34.84 -31.85
CA ALA A 539 2.30 36.10 -31.28
C ALA A 539 2.81 36.29 -29.83
N TYR A 540 2.89 35.22 -29.05
CA TYR A 540 3.22 35.22 -27.61
C TYR A 540 4.48 34.36 -27.38
N LYS A 541 5.62 34.87 -27.85
CA LYS A 541 6.91 34.16 -27.85
C LYS A 541 7.39 33.72 -26.46
N ASP A 542 6.86 34.28 -25.38
CA ASP A 542 7.20 33.97 -23.99
C ASP A 542 6.23 32.98 -23.33
N TYR A 543 5.25 32.43 -24.07
CA TYR A 543 4.26 31.49 -23.53
C TYR A 543 4.74 30.03 -23.66
N SER A 544 5.59 29.60 -22.74
CA SER A 544 6.28 28.31 -22.73
C SER A 544 5.37 27.09 -22.86
N ALA A 545 4.13 27.11 -22.28
CA ALA A 545 3.17 26.02 -22.38
C ALA A 545 2.70 25.74 -23.82
N ALA A 546 2.66 26.76 -24.69
CA ALA A 546 2.32 26.59 -26.10
C ALA A 546 3.36 25.79 -26.87
N TYR A 547 4.65 25.97 -26.56
CA TYR A 547 5.73 25.19 -27.18
C TYR A 547 5.64 23.70 -26.79
N VAL A 548 5.31 23.40 -25.53
CA VAL A 548 5.08 22.00 -25.08
C VAL A 548 3.97 21.34 -25.89
N LEU A 549 2.81 22.01 -26.00
CA LEU A 549 1.65 21.42 -26.66
C LEU A 549 1.83 21.33 -28.17
N LEU A 550 2.46 22.35 -28.79
CA LEU A 550 2.79 22.34 -30.22
C LEU A 550 3.77 21.21 -30.54
N GLY A 551 4.84 21.05 -29.76
CA GLY A 551 5.80 19.97 -29.93
C GLY A 551 5.14 18.59 -29.81
N LYS A 552 4.29 18.37 -28.80
CA LYS A 552 3.49 17.14 -28.65
C LYS A 552 2.57 16.87 -29.83
N THR A 553 1.96 17.92 -30.38
CA THR A 553 1.08 17.81 -31.56
C THR A 553 1.87 17.39 -32.78
N MET A 554 3.09 17.97 -32.98
CA MET A 554 3.98 17.60 -34.07
C MET A 554 4.51 16.15 -33.93
N GLU A 555 4.84 15.69 -32.71
CA GLU A 555 5.18 14.29 -32.47
C GLU A 555 4.05 13.35 -32.92
N LYS A 556 2.79 13.67 -32.62
CA LYS A 556 1.62 12.85 -33.00
C LYS A 556 1.38 12.83 -34.51
N LEU A 557 1.85 13.84 -35.21
CA LEU A 557 1.84 13.92 -36.67
C LEU A 557 3.10 13.34 -37.34
N LEU A 558 3.96 12.67 -36.54
CA LEU A 558 5.24 12.10 -37.00
C LEU A 558 6.23 13.12 -37.57
N ARG A 559 6.07 14.43 -37.27
CA ARG A 559 6.94 15.54 -37.69
C ARG A 559 8.04 15.73 -36.63
N GLN A 560 8.90 14.74 -36.47
CA GLN A 560 9.87 14.66 -35.37
C GLN A 560 10.92 15.79 -35.40
N ASP A 561 11.43 16.12 -36.56
CA ASP A 561 12.46 17.19 -36.69
C ASP A 561 11.90 18.56 -36.27
N GLU A 562 10.67 18.84 -36.67
CA GLU A 562 9.98 20.08 -36.31
C GLU A 562 9.63 20.11 -34.83
N ALA A 563 9.19 18.97 -34.27
CA ALA A 563 8.95 18.85 -32.84
C ALA A 563 10.22 19.10 -32.02
N MET A 564 11.36 18.54 -32.43
CA MET A 564 12.65 18.78 -31.79
C MET A 564 13.05 20.27 -31.82
N GLN A 565 12.81 20.96 -32.96
CA GLN A 565 13.11 22.39 -33.07
C GLN A 565 12.21 23.21 -32.14
N ILE A 566 10.90 22.94 -32.11
CA ILE A 566 9.95 23.61 -31.21
C ILE A 566 10.31 23.38 -29.74
N TYR A 567 10.74 22.19 -29.37
CA TYR A 567 11.20 21.94 -27.99
C TYR A 567 12.47 22.73 -27.66
N ARG A 568 13.45 22.83 -28.58
CA ARG A 568 14.65 23.66 -28.36
C ARG A 568 14.30 25.12 -28.13
N ASP A 569 13.43 25.67 -28.98
CA ASP A 569 12.99 27.05 -28.87
C ASP A 569 12.23 27.29 -27.56
N GLY A 570 11.33 26.37 -27.22
CA GLY A 570 10.57 26.43 -25.96
C GLY A 570 11.43 26.28 -24.71
N ILE A 571 12.48 25.46 -24.74
CA ILE A 571 13.48 25.33 -23.66
C ILE A 571 14.18 26.66 -23.41
N ALA A 572 14.60 27.35 -24.49
CA ALA A 572 15.24 28.67 -24.38
C ALA A 572 14.28 29.69 -23.74
N VAL A 573 13.01 29.68 -24.14
CA VAL A 573 11.96 30.56 -23.58
C VAL A 573 11.70 30.25 -22.12
N ALA A 574 11.42 28.99 -21.79
CA ALA A 574 11.09 28.57 -20.43
C ALA A 574 12.25 28.77 -19.45
N SER A 575 13.50 28.57 -19.91
CA SER A 575 14.71 28.83 -19.13
C SER A 575 14.85 30.31 -18.79
N LYS A 576 14.65 31.21 -19.79
CA LYS A 576 14.73 32.66 -19.59
C LYS A 576 13.66 33.19 -18.64
N LYS A 577 12.46 32.59 -18.70
CA LYS A 577 11.30 33.00 -17.88
C LYS A 577 11.29 32.35 -16.47
N GLY A 578 12.03 31.25 -16.30
CA GLY A 578 12.01 30.46 -15.06
C GLY A 578 10.83 29.49 -14.95
N ASP A 579 10.19 29.13 -16.07
CA ASP A 579 9.04 28.22 -16.12
C ASP A 579 9.50 26.75 -16.03
N LEU A 580 9.78 26.27 -14.82
CA LEU A 580 10.43 24.98 -14.57
C LEU A 580 9.66 23.76 -15.09
N MET A 581 8.31 23.76 -15.04
CA MET A 581 7.51 22.62 -15.49
C MET A 581 7.57 22.44 -17.02
N PRO A 582 7.25 23.45 -17.85
CA PRO A 582 7.42 23.36 -19.30
C PRO A 582 8.86 23.06 -19.71
N LEU A 583 9.85 23.66 -19.03
CA LEU A 583 11.27 23.43 -19.27
C LEU A 583 11.64 21.94 -19.14
N LYS A 584 11.30 21.34 -17.99
CA LYS A 584 11.61 19.94 -17.70
C LYS A 584 10.91 19.00 -18.68
N GLU A 585 9.66 19.27 -18.99
CA GLU A 585 8.86 18.44 -19.89
C GLU A 585 9.44 18.45 -21.32
N MET A 586 9.79 19.63 -21.86
CA MET A 586 10.39 19.74 -23.17
C MET A 586 11.79 19.12 -23.24
N GLN A 587 12.60 19.24 -22.17
CA GLN A 587 13.91 18.57 -22.08
C GLN A 587 13.76 17.06 -22.12
N GLN A 588 12.80 16.52 -21.37
CA GLN A 588 12.51 15.08 -21.36
C GLN A 588 12.07 14.59 -22.74
N LYS A 589 11.16 15.32 -23.39
CA LYS A 589 10.65 15.00 -24.72
C LYS A 589 11.74 15.07 -25.79
N LEU A 590 12.56 16.11 -25.76
CA LEU A 590 13.70 16.27 -26.68
C LEU A 590 14.69 15.10 -26.52
N ASN A 591 15.02 14.72 -25.29
CA ASN A 591 15.91 13.59 -25.02
C ASN A 591 15.33 12.25 -25.53
N GLN A 592 14.02 12.04 -25.37
CA GLN A 592 13.34 10.84 -25.91
C GLN A 592 13.41 10.77 -27.43
N LEU A 593 13.31 11.89 -28.13
CA LEU A 593 13.42 11.96 -29.59
C LEU A 593 14.85 11.80 -30.09
N LEU A 594 15.85 12.29 -29.34
CA LEU A 594 17.27 12.15 -29.66
C LEU A 594 17.83 10.75 -29.41
N HIS A 595 17.26 10.05 -28.41
CA HIS A 595 17.69 8.71 -28.00
C HIS A 595 16.48 7.79 -27.90
N PRO A 596 15.89 7.38 -29.03
CA PRO A 596 14.77 6.44 -29.01
C PRO A 596 15.25 5.13 -28.39
N THR A 597 14.69 4.77 -27.24
CA THR A 597 14.87 3.43 -26.65
C THR A 597 14.28 2.42 -27.61
N SER A 598 15.14 1.61 -28.21
CA SER A 598 14.81 0.47 -29.09
C SER A 598 13.95 -0.58 -28.39
#